data_4652bf0ed32ee8094f1daf3093c571c1
#
_entry.id   4652bf0ed32ee8094f1daf3093c571c1
#
_cell.length_a   1.000
_cell.length_b   1.000
_cell.length_c   1.000
_cell.angle_alpha   90.00
_cell.angle_beta   90.00
_cell.angle_gamma   90.00
#
_symmetry.space_group_name_H-M   'P 1'
#
loop_
_entity.id
_entity.type
_entity.pdbx_description
1 polymer ?
#
loop_
_entity_poly.entity_id
_entity_poly.type
_entity_poly.pdbx_seq_one_letter_code
_entity_poly.pdbx_strand_id
1 'polypeptide(L)' 'MSVTAILAVESSAISQVSFDYDELQVGVTYKSNPDKSYVFSCQNPIDVEDQVRTSESVGKLIAQLKNNKVLVPVVM' A
#
# COMPACT_ATOMS: atom_id res chain seq x y z
N MET A 1 -19.81 0.89 6.04
CA MET A 1 -19.30 0.20 4.84
C MET A 1 -17.94 0.77 4.47
N SER A 2 -16.92 -0.06 4.41
CA SER A 2 -15.58 0.45 4.07
C SER A 2 -15.48 0.77 2.58
N VAL A 3 -14.76 1.85 2.28
CA VAL A 3 -14.45 2.24 0.91
C VAL A 3 -13.03 1.77 0.62
N THR A 4 -12.90 0.88 -0.36
CA THR A 4 -11.60 0.30 -0.73
C THR A 4 -11.33 0.57 -2.20
N ALA A 5 -10.16 1.12 -2.47
CA ALA A 5 -9.65 1.26 -3.84
C ALA A 5 -8.49 0.29 -4.02
N ILE A 6 -8.41 -0.33 -5.20
CA ILE A 6 -7.34 -1.26 -5.54
C ILE A 6 -6.65 -0.74 -6.78
N LEU A 7 -5.33 -0.53 -6.69
CA LEU A 7 -4.51 -0.11 -7.81
C LEU A 7 -3.60 -1.24 -8.24
N ALA A 8 -3.75 -1.67 -9.50
CA ALA A 8 -2.76 -2.52 -10.14
C ALA A 8 -1.56 -1.65 -10.51
N VAL A 9 -0.36 -2.06 -10.12
CA VAL A 9 0.84 -1.25 -10.34
C VAL A 9 1.85 -1.99 -11.19
N GLU A 10 2.58 -1.25 -12.02
CA GLU A 10 3.67 -1.79 -12.80
C GLU A 10 4.96 -1.67 -11.99
N SER A 11 5.23 -2.71 -11.20
CA SER A 11 6.42 -2.78 -10.37
C SER A 11 7.03 -4.16 -10.49
N SER A 12 8.35 -4.25 -10.38
CA SER A 12 9.04 -5.53 -10.39
C SER A 12 8.77 -6.35 -9.13
N ALA A 13 8.37 -5.71 -8.04
CA ALA A 13 8.19 -6.35 -6.75
C ALA A 13 6.73 -6.42 -6.29
N ILE A 14 5.91 -5.44 -6.67
CA ILE A 14 4.56 -5.28 -6.14
C ILE A 14 3.52 -5.50 -7.22
N SER A 15 2.53 -6.34 -6.93
CA SER A 15 1.45 -6.66 -7.85
C SER A 15 0.32 -5.64 -7.76
N GLN A 16 -0.10 -5.29 -6.55
CA GLN A 16 -1.17 -4.33 -6.34
C GLN A 16 -1.07 -3.69 -4.97
N VAL A 17 -1.71 -2.54 -4.84
CA VAL A 17 -1.84 -1.82 -3.56
C VAL A 17 -3.31 -1.50 -3.37
N SER A 18 -3.84 -1.80 -2.20
CA SER A 18 -5.22 -1.50 -1.86
C SER A 18 -5.28 -0.45 -0.75
N PHE A 19 -6.34 0.33 -0.74
CA PHE A 19 -6.52 1.44 0.20
C PHE A 19 -7.89 1.33 0.85
N ASP A 20 -7.92 1.27 2.18
CA ASP A 20 -9.16 1.29 2.95
C ASP A 20 -9.25 2.62 3.67
N TYR A 21 -10.15 3.47 3.22
CA TYR A 21 -10.28 4.84 3.73
C TYR A 21 -11.00 4.89 5.08
N ASP A 22 -11.86 3.93 5.37
CA ASP A 22 -12.59 3.89 6.64
C ASP A 22 -11.72 3.37 7.77
N GLU A 23 -10.95 2.30 7.49
CA GLU A 23 -10.09 1.68 8.49
C GLU A 23 -8.72 2.32 8.55
N LEU A 24 -8.42 3.23 7.62
CA LEU A 24 -7.12 3.90 7.50
C LEU A 24 -6.00 2.89 7.36
N GLN A 25 -6.13 2.02 6.36
CA GLN A 25 -5.18 0.94 6.10
C GLN A 25 -4.77 0.91 4.64
N VAL A 26 -3.57 0.42 4.40
CA VAL A 26 -3.04 0.18 3.06
C VAL A 26 -2.58 -1.28 2.99
N GLY A 27 -3.07 -2.01 1.99
CA GLY A 27 -2.66 -3.38 1.74
C GLY A 27 -1.71 -3.45 0.58
N VAL A 28 -0.65 -4.25 0.70
CA VAL A 28 0.34 -4.44 -0.35
C VAL A 28 0.44 -5.92 -0.69
N THR A 29 0.33 -6.24 -1.97
CA THR A 29 0.49 -7.60 -2.47
C THR A 29 1.76 -7.66 -3.31
N TYR A 30 2.69 -8.52 -2.92
CA TYR A 30 3.96 -8.69 -3.62
C TYR A 30 3.84 -9.77 -4.70
N LYS A 31 4.55 -9.58 -5.81
CA LYS A 31 4.57 -10.56 -6.90
C LYS A 31 5.17 -11.90 -6.49
N SER A 32 6.11 -11.88 -5.55
CA SER A 32 6.73 -13.09 -5.04
C SER A 32 5.78 -13.95 -4.20
N ASN A 33 4.71 -13.36 -3.69
CA ASN A 33 3.73 -14.06 -2.86
C ASN A 33 2.33 -13.50 -3.12
N PRO A 34 1.75 -13.77 -4.32
CA PRO A 34 0.49 -13.12 -4.72
C PRO A 34 -0.73 -13.55 -3.90
N ASP A 35 -0.62 -14.64 -3.16
CA ASP A 35 -1.72 -15.14 -2.33
C ASP A 35 -1.80 -14.45 -0.98
N LYS A 36 -0.83 -13.57 -0.67
CA LYS A 36 -0.75 -12.92 0.63
C LYS A 36 -0.70 -11.41 0.47
N SER A 37 -1.55 -10.73 1.22
CA SER A 37 -1.54 -9.27 1.31
C SER A 37 -1.02 -8.84 2.67
N TYR A 38 -0.14 -7.86 2.68
CA TYR A 38 0.40 -7.28 3.91
C TYR A 38 -0.35 -5.99 4.19
N VAL A 39 -0.92 -5.86 5.38
CA VAL A 39 -1.74 -4.72 5.77
C VAL A 39 -0.93 -3.79 6.66
N PHE A 40 -0.99 -2.51 6.34
CA PHE A 40 -0.32 -1.47 7.11
C PHE A 40 -1.34 -0.43 7.56
N SER A 41 -1.17 0.07 8.77
CA SER A 41 -1.93 1.22 9.26
C SER A 41 -1.37 2.48 8.60
N CYS A 42 -2.26 3.37 8.15
CA CYS A 42 -1.88 4.61 7.48
C CYS A 42 -2.88 5.70 7.84
N GLN A 43 -2.40 6.81 8.39
CA GLN A 43 -3.27 7.90 8.80
C GLN A 43 -3.90 8.64 7.63
N ASN A 44 -3.25 8.59 6.46
CA ASN A 44 -3.72 9.32 5.29
C ASN A 44 -3.59 8.46 4.03
N PRO A 45 -4.47 7.47 3.86
CA PRO A 45 -4.40 6.57 2.69
C PRO A 45 -4.64 7.29 1.36
N ILE A 46 -5.40 8.38 1.36
CA ILE A 46 -5.64 9.15 0.13
C ILE A 46 -4.34 9.77 -0.37
N ASP A 47 -3.52 10.30 0.53
CA ASP A 47 -2.24 10.88 0.17
C ASP A 47 -1.28 9.80 -0.36
N VAL A 48 -1.25 8.65 0.28
CA VAL A 48 -0.44 7.52 -0.18
C VAL A 48 -0.90 7.04 -1.55
N GLU A 49 -2.21 6.98 -1.78
CA GLU A 49 -2.75 6.61 -3.09
C GLU A 49 -2.25 7.56 -4.18
N ASP A 50 -2.29 8.86 -3.92
CA ASP A 50 -1.82 9.86 -4.87
C ASP A 50 -0.32 9.68 -5.16
N GLN A 51 0.49 9.43 -4.14
CA GLN A 51 1.92 9.17 -4.31
C GLN A 51 2.17 7.91 -5.13
N VAL A 52 1.40 6.84 -4.90
CA VAL A 52 1.53 5.60 -5.66
C VAL A 52 1.20 5.82 -7.13
N ARG A 53 0.15 6.59 -7.42
CA ARG A 53 -0.26 6.87 -8.80
C ARG A 53 0.80 7.64 -9.59
N THR A 54 1.57 8.49 -8.91
CA THR A 54 2.57 9.35 -9.55
C THR A 54 4.00 8.81 -9.42
N SER A 55 4.19 7.73 -8.69
CA SER A 55 5.52 7.18 -8.45
C SER A 55 6.04 6.40 -9.65
N GLU A 56 7.31 6.58 -9.97
CA GLU A 56 8.00 5.78 -10.99
C GLU A 56 8.42 4.42 -10.44
N SER A 57 8.57 4.29 -9.12
CA SER A 57 8.98 3.06 -8.47
C SER A 57 8.18 2.83 -7.20
N VAL A 58 7.10 2.09 -7.32
CA VAL A 58 6.19 1.81 -6.20
C VAL A 58 6.89 1.01 -5.11
N GLY A 59 7.78 0.08 -5.51
CA GLY A 59 8.54 -0.71 -4.53
C GLY A 59 9.39 0.17 -3.63
N LYS A 60 10.11 1.14 -4.21
CA LYS A 60 10.92 2.08 -3.43
C LYS A 60 10.05 3.00 -2.57
N LEU A 61 8.92 3.44 -3.12
CA LEU A 61 8.00 4.30 -2.40
C LEU A 61 7.46 3.59 -1.14
N ILE A 62 7.01 2.37 -1.30
CA ILE A 62 6.49 1.59 -0.17
C ILE A 62 7.57 1.39 0.90
N ALA A 63 8.80 1.06 0.49
CA ALA A 63 9.91 0.91 1.43
C ALA A 63 10.19 2.21 2.18
N GLN A 64 10.16 3.33 1.48
CA GLN A 64 10.37 4.65 2.05
C GLN A 64 9.28 5.02 3.06
N LEU A 65 8.03 4.75 2.71
CA LEU A 65 6.89 5.01 3.59
C LEU A 65 6.98 4.17 4.87
N LYS A 66 7.44 2.93 4.76
CA LYS A 66 7.65 2.07 5.93
C LYS A 66 8.76 2.61 6.82
N ASN A 67 9.86 3.05 6.23
CA ASN A 67 10.99 3.63 6.97
C ASN A 67 10.60 4.91 7.70
N ASN A 68 9.75 5.72 7.08
CA ASN A 68 9.27 6.97 7.66
C ASN A 68 8.09 6.78 8.61
N LYS A 69 7.67 5.55 8.83
CA LYS A 69 6.55 5.18 9.69
C LYS A 69 5.21 5.76 9.23
N VAL A 70 5.11 6.11 7.96
CA VAL A 70 3.83 6.47 7.34
C VAL A 70 2.98 5.21 7.19
N LEU A 71 3.62 4.09 6.84
CA LEU A 71 3.00 2.77 6.81
C LEU A 71 3.55 1.95 7.98
N VAL A 72 2.67 1.59 8.91
CA VAL A 72 3.05 0.81 10.09
C VAL A 72 2.41 -0.58 9.98
N PRO A 73 3.19 -1.66 10.05
CA PRO A 73 2.61 -3.00 9.93
C PRO A 73 1.54 -3.26 10.99
N VAL A 74 0.42 -3.81 10.55
CA VAL A 74 -0.63 -4.23 11.46
C VAL A 74 -0.33 -5.65 11.92
N VAL A 75 -0.13 -5.80 13.20
CA VAL A 75 0.14 -7.11 13.80
C VAL A 75 -1.17 -7.66 14.33
N MET A 76 -1.53 -8.83 13.84
CA MET A 76 -2.71 -9.52 14.30
C MET A 76 -2.34 -10.76 15.10
#